data_e48dbee28f3198022a31cdca1ef04c82
#
_entry.id   e48dbee28f3198022a31cdca1ef04c82
#
_cell.length_a   1.000
_cell.length_b   1.000
_cell.length_c   1.000
_cell.angle_alpha   90.00
_cell.angle_beta   90.00
_cell.angle_gamma   90.00
#
_symmetry.space_group_name_H-M   'P 1'
#
loop_
_entity.id
_entity.type
_entity.pdbx_description
1 polymer ?
#
loop_
_entity_poly.entity_id
_entity_poly.type
_entity_poly.pdbx_seq_one_letter_code
_entity_poly.pdbx_strand_id
1 'polypeptide(L)'
;MKLAGLKSIENAHEDSVWAATWVPATEDRPSLLLTGSLDETVKLWRADELDLVRTNTGHSLGVAAVAAHPSGIIAASSSLDSFVRVFDVDTNATIAVLEAPPSEVCGMQFEPMVIDFTV
;
A
#
# COMPACT_ATOMS: atom_id res chain seq x y z
N MET A 1 1.17 -15.67 -0.57
CA MET A 1 0.90 -14.80 -1.70
C MET A 1 1.59 -15.33 -2.94
N LYS A 2 0.90 -15.31 -4.05
CA LYS A 2 1.41 -15.92 -5.29
C LYS A 2 1.17 -14.99 -6.48
N LEU A 3 2.20 -14.76 -7.30
CA LEU A 3 2.14 -13.92 -8.48
C LEU A 3 2.22 -14.76 -9.74
N ALA A 4 1.17 -14.72 -10.57
CA ALA A 4 1.12 -15.35 -11.89
C ALA A 4 1.59 -16.83 -11.89
N GLY A 5 1.48 -17.52 -10.79
CA GLY A 5 1.94 -18.90 -10.66
C GLY A 5 3.45 -19.08 -10.70
N LEU A 6 4.20 -18.00 -10.73
CA LEU A 6 5.66 -18.05 -10.89
C LEU A 6 6.41 -17.95 -9.57
N LYS A 7 5.93 -17.12 -8.65
CA LYS A 7 6.57 -16.89 -7.36
C LYS A 7 5.55 -16.77 -6.26
N SER A 8 5.93 -17.18 -5.06
CA SER A 8 5.12 -17.05 -3.87
C SER A 8 5.98 -16.72 -2.68
N ILE A 9 5.39 -16.01 -1.71
CA ILE A 9 6.01 -15.76 -0.42
C ILE A 9 5.12 -16.36 0.65
N GLU A 10 5.72 -17.20 1.49
CA GLU A 10 5.06 -17.68 2.70
C GLU A 10 5.34 -16.69 3.82
N ASN A 11 4.34 -16.42 4.64
CA ASN A 11 4.48 -15.52 5.77
C ASN A 11 4.91 -14.10 5.37
N ALA A 12 4.35 -13.61 4.25
CA ALA A 12 4.60 -12.24 3.81
C ALA A 12 4.25 -11.23 4.91
N HIS A 13 3.19 -11.52 5.64
CA HIS A 13 2.75 -10.76 6.81
C HIS A 13 2.50 -11.72 7.97
N GLU A 14 2.45 -11.19 9.18
CA GLU A 14 2.16 -11.99 10.39
C GLU A 14 0.68 -12.36 10.51
N ASP A 15 -0.18 -11.75 9.71
CA ASP A 15 -1.61 -12.04 9.66
C ASP A 15 -2.07 -12.01 8.21
N SER A 16 -3.38 -12.13 7.99
CA SER A 16 -3.96 -12.18 6.65
C SER A 16 -3.65 -10.94 5.83
N VAL A 17 -3.29 -11.14 4.57
CA VAL A 17 -3.14 -10.06 3.60
C VAL A 17 -4.52 -9.72 3.06
N TRP A 18 -4.99 -8.50 3.31
CA TRP A 18 -6.32 -8.08 2.90
C TRP A 18 -6.34 -7.24 1.64
N ALA A 19 -5.23 -6.63 1.30
CA ALA A 19 -5.18 -5.75 0.14
C ALA A 19 -3.82 -5.85 -0.53
N ALA A 20 -3.83 -5.74 -1.84
CA ALA A 20 -2.61 -5.70 -2.64
C ALA A 20 -2.86 -4.86 -3.89
N THR A 21 -1.85 -4.12 -4.31
CA THR A 21 -1.90 -3.37 -5.56
C THR A 21 -0.50 -3.19 -6.12
N TRP A 22 -0.41 -2.87 -7.39
CA TRP A 22 0.86 -2.58 -8.04
C TRP A 22 1.19 -1.10 -7.91
N VAL A 23 2.45 -0.82 -7.61
CA VAL A 23 2.99 0.53 -7.68
C VAL A 23 3.72 0.64 -9.01
N PRO A 24 3.30 1.55 -9.90
CA PRO A 24 3.93 1.67 -11.21
C PRO A 24 5.42 1.97 -11.15
N ALA A 25 6.15 1.49 -12.14
CA ALA A 25 7.57 1.78 -12.30
C ALA A 25 7.77 3.27 -12.55
N THR A 26 8.92 3.77 -12.10
CA THR A 26 9.40 5.12 -12.42
C THR A 26 10.68 5.02 -13.23
N GLU A 27 11.23 6.17 -13.62
CA GLU A 27 12.54 6.18 -14.31
C GLU A 27 13.66 5.63 -13.44
N ASP A 28 13.48 5.72 -12.12
CA ASP A 28 14.52 5.37 -11.14
C ASP A 28 14.35 3.97 -10.53
N ARG A 29 13.22 3.32 -10.76
CA ARG A 29 13.00 1.98 -10.20
C ARG A 29 11.91 1.19 -10.94
N PRO A 30 11.96 -0.16 -10.85
CA PRO A 30 10.91 -1.00 -11.42
C PRO A 30 9.61 -0.90 -10.61
N SER A 31 8.56 -1.52 -11.12
CA SER A 31 7.30 -1.60 -10.40
C SER A 31 7.45 -2.40 -9.10
N LEU A 32 6.65 -2.06 -8.13
CA LEU A 32 6.63 -2.71 -6.82
C LEU A 32 5.24 -3.28 -6.55
N LEU A 33 5.19 -4.23 -5.63
CA LEU A 33 3.94 -4.76 -5.10
C LEU A 33 3.73 -4.17 -3.71
N LEU A 34 2.55 -3.61 -3.48
CA LEU A 34 2.16 -3.04 -2.21
C LEU A 34 1.12 -3.92 -1.56
N THR A 35 1.37 -4.37 -0.34
CA THR A 35 0.44 -5.23 0.40
C THR A 35 0.07 -4.61 1.74
N GLY A 36 -1.18 -4.79 2.13
CA GLY A 36 -1.69 -4.37 3.44
C GLY A 36 -2.31 -5.56 4.16
N SER A 37 -2.15 -5.60 5.48
CA SER A 37 -2.50 -6.75 6.28
C SER A 37 -3.22 -6.39 7.57
N LEU A 38 -3.90 -7.37 8.13
CA LEU A 38 -4.45 -7.30 9.48
C LEU A 38 -3.36 -7.19 10.54
N ASP A 39 -2.09 -7.44 10.20
CA ASP A 39 -0.97 -7.25 11.12
C ASP A 39 -0.60 -5.78 11.36
N GLU A 40 -1.41 -4.84 10.83
CA GLU A 40 -1.26 -3.40 10.99
C GLU A 40 -0.15 -2.78 10.13
N THR A 41 0.44 -3.56 9.23
CA THR A 41 1.53 -3.08 8.39
C THR A 41 1.17 -3.04 6.92
N VAL A 42 1.91 -2.20 6.21
CA VAL A 42 1.94 -2.13 4.76
C VAL A 42 3.35 -2.45 4.32
N LYS A 43 3.49 -3.34 3.35
CA LYS A 43 4.81 -3.75 2.87
C LYS A 43 4.94 -3.51 1.37
N LEU A 44 6.13 -3.13 0.97
CA LEU A 44 6.52 -2.94 -0.43
C LEU A 44 7.51 -4.03 -0.81
N TRP A 45 7.28 -4.66 -1.95
CA TRP A 45 8.06 -5.79 -2.45
C TRP A 45 8.54 -5.51 -3.86
N ARG A 46 9.74 -5.95 -4.18
CA ARG A 46 10.18 -5.98 -5.58
C ARG A 46 9.37 -7.04 -6.32
N ALA A 47 8.82 -6.64 -7.46
CA ALA A 47 7.92 -7.52 -8.21
C ALA A 47 8.66 -8.72 -8.84
N ASP A 48 9.92 -8.54 -9.23
CA ASP A 48 10.68 -9.57 -9.95
C ASP A 48 11.08 -10.75 -9.06
N GLU A 49 11.53 -10.50 -7.83
CA GLU A 49 12.01 -11.54 -6.93
C GLU A 49 11.23 -11.65 -5.64
N LEU A 50 10.23 -10.79 -5.44
CA LEU A 50 9.42 -10.70 -4.23
C LEU A 50 10.26 -10.45 -2.97
N ASP A 51 11.30 -9.65 -3.12
CA ASP A 51 12.10 -9.21 -1.98
C ASP A 51 11.42 -8.04 -1.27
N LEU A 52 11.44 -8.09 0.04
CA LEU A 52 10.91 -7.00 0.86
C LEU A 52 11.78 -5.75 0.72
N VAL A 53 11.18 -4.65 0.29
CA VAL A 53 11.87 -3.37 0.16
C VAL A 53 11.70 -2.53 1.41
N ARG A 54 10.46 -2.36 1.85
CA ARG A 54 10.13 -1.50 3.00
C ARG A 54 8.91 -2.02 3.73
N THR A 55 8.86 -1.72 5.03
CA THR A 55 7.67 -1.92 5.84
C THR A 55 7.23 -0.57 6.38
N ASN A 56 5.98 -0.21 6.12
CA ASN A 56 5.39 1.01 6.66
C ASN A 56 4.52 0.62 7.86
N THR A 57 4.84 1.17 9.01
CA THR A 57 4.07 1.00 10.23
C THR A 57 3.43 2.32 10.62
N GLY A 58 2.41 2.28 11.45
CA GLY A 58 1.77 3.51 11.92
C GLY A 58 0.27 3.38 12.07
N HIS A 59 -0.34 2.39 11.42
CA HIS A 59 -1.72 2.07 11.71
C HIS A 59 -1.84 1.34 13.04
N SER A 60 -2.92 1.63 13.76
CA SER A 60 -3.20 1.01 15.06
C SER A 60 -4.07 -0.24 14.94
N LEU A 61 -4.64 -0.47 13.79
CA LEU A 61 -5.48 -1.63 13.48
C LEU A 61 -5.17 -2.12 12.08
N GLY A 62 -5.79 -3.23 11.70
CA GLY A 62 -5.54 -3.86 10.42
C GLY A 62 -5.74 -2.94 9.22
N VAL A 63 -4.95 -3.14 8.19
CA VAL A 63 -5.03 -2.39 6.93
C VAL A 63 -6.07 -3.04 6.02
N ALA A 64 -7.08 -2.26 5.65
CA ALA A 64 -8.21 -2.76 4.87
C ALA A 64 -8.07 -2.51 3.36
N ALA A 65 -7.35 -1.46 2.97
CA ALA A 65 -7.18 -1.12 1.56
C ALA A 65 -5.85 -0.43 1.32
N VAL A 66 -5.31 -0.60 0.14
CA VAL A 66 -4.10 0.10 -0.31
C VAL A 66 -4.33 0.61 -1.73
N ALA A 67 -3.66 1.69 -2.08
CA ALA A 67 -3.71 2.25 -3.42
C ALA A 67 -2.38 2.91 -3.75
N ALA A 68 -2.05 2.95 -5.03
CA ALA A 68 -0.86 3.61 -5.53
C ALA A 68 -1.25 4.64 -6.57
N HIS A 69 -0.60 5.80 -6.51
CA HIS A 69 -0.80 6.82 -7.53
C HIS A 69 -0.17 6.38 -8.85
N PRO A 70 -0.80 6.69 -10.01
CA PRO A 70 -0.25 6.32 -11.31
C PRO A 70 1.17 6.81 -11.59
N SER A 71 1.63 7.84 -10.90
CA SER A 71 3.03 8.31 -11.01
C SER A 71 4.04 7.33 -10.42
N GLY A 72 3.60 6.43 -9.53
CA GLY A 72 4.49 5.52 -8.82
C GLY A 72 5.27 6.17 -7.68
N ILE A 73 4.99 7.42 -7.34
CA ILE A 73 5.75 8.18 -6.34
C ILE A 73 5.09 8.12 -4.97
N ILE A 74 3.77 8.16 -4.91
CA ILE A 74 3.03 8.13 -3.65
C ILE A 74 2.04 6.99 -3.61
N ALA A 75 1.74 6.55 -2.40
CA ALA A 75 0.78 5.50 -2.14
C ALA A 75 -0.02 5.83 -0.89
N ALA A 76 -1.10 5.13 -0.69
CA ALA A 76 -1.95 5.33 0.48
C ALA A 76 -2.44 4.00 1.03
N SER A 77 -2.68 3.97 2.33
CA SER A 77 -3.26 2.84 3.02
C SER A 77 -4.41 3.30 3.90
N SER A 78 -5.48 2.52 3.91
CA SER A 78 -6.65 2.76 4.75
C SER A 78 -6.76 1.63 5.77
N SER A 79 -7.08 1.98 6.99
CA SER A 79 -7.11 1.03 8.10
C SER A 79 -8.44 1.07 8.84
N LEU A 80 -8.68 0.01 9.60
CA LEU A 80 -9.80 -0.09 10.52
C LEU A 80 -9.70 0.94 11.66
N ASP A 81 -8.54 1.59 11.83
CA ASP A 81 -8.35 2.68 12.80
C ASP A 81 -8.98 4.00 12.34
N SER A 82 -9.65 4.02 11.20
CA SER A 82 -10.31 5.18 10.60
C SER A 82 -9.34 6.22 10.04
N PHE A 83 -8.10 5.86 9.79
CA PHE A 83 -7.12 6.76 9.18
C PHE A 83 -6.68 6.26 7.82
N VAL A 84 -6.47 7.19 6.92
CA VAL A 84 -5.80 6.96 5.63
C VAL A 84 -4.43 7.61 5.73
N ARG A 85 -3.39 6.84 5.48
CA ARG A 85 -2.03 7.35 5.49
C ARG A 85 -1.53 7.43 4.05
N VAL A 86 -1.02 8.62 3.70
CA VAL A 86 -0.40 8.85 2.39
C VAL A 86 1.10 8.95 2.61
N PHE A 87 1.86 8.20 1.86
CA PHE A 87 3.31 8.14 2.06
C PHE A 87 4.06 8.13 0.74
N ASP A 88 5.31 8.58 0.80
CA ASP A 88 6.23 8.54 -0.33
C ASP A 88 6.75 7.10 -0.46
N VAL A 89 6.66 6.54 -1.66
CA VAL A 89 7.04 5.15 -1.91
C VAL A 89 8.54 4.95 -1.74
N ASP A 90 9.35 5.89 -2.20
CA ASP A 90 10.79 5.73 -2.21
C ASP A 90 11.45 6.02 -0.86
N THR A 91 10.93 6.98 -0.11
CA THR A 91 11.50 7.36 1.20
C THR A 91 10.76 6.76 2.37
N ASN A 92 9.57 6.25 2.15
CA ASN A 92 8.66 5.75 3.20
C ASN A 92 8.20 6.84 4.17
N ALA A 93 8.39 8.11 3.82
CA ALA A 93 7.96 9.22 4.65
C ALA A 93 6.45 9.40 4.58
N THR A 94 5.82 9.63 5.73
CA THR A 94 4.40 9.94 5.77
C THR A 94 4.19 11.37 5.30
N ILE A 95 3.38 11.54 4.25
CA ILE A 95 3.05 12.84 3.68
C ILE A 95 1.82 13.43 4.35
N ALA A 96 0.82 12.62 4.58
CA ALA A 96 -0.45 13.06 5.16
C ALA A 96 -1.13 11.92 5.89
N VAL A 97 -1.91 12.27 6.90
CA VAL A 97 -2.80 11.35 7.62
C VAL A 97 -4.18 11.97 7.61
N LEU A 98 -5.14 11.25 7.03
CA LEU A 98 -6.51 11.72 6.88
C LEU A 98 -7.44 10.82 7.69
N GLU A 99 -8.44 11.41 8.33
CA GLU A 99 -9.44 10.61 9.02
C GLU A 99 -10.58 10.30 8.06
N ALA A 100 -10.86 9.01 7.87
CA ALA A 100 -11.95 8.55 7.01
C ALA A 100 -12.41 7.17 7.46
N PRO A 101 -13.71 6.96 7.70
CA PRO A 101 -14.22 5.66 8.12
C PRO A 101 -13.88 4.58 7.07
N PRO A 102 -13.50 3.36 7.50
CA PRO A 102 -13.17 2.28 6.57
C PRO A 102 -14.28 1.96 5.57
N SER A 103 -15.53 2.14 5.97
CA SER A 103 -16.68 1.91 5.08
C SER A 103 -16.73 2.86 3.89
N GLU A 104 -16.08 4.02 3.98
CA GLU A 104 -16.05 5.01 2.90
C GLU A 104 -14.83 4.87 1.99
N VAL A 105 -13.80 4.15 2.42
CA VAL A 105 -12.56 4.02 1.66
C VAL A 105 -12.27 2.59 1.22
N CYS A 106 -13.22 1.70 1.37
CA CYS A 106 -13.11 0.34 0.85
C CYS A 106 -13.01 0.42 -0.67
N GLY A 107 -11.95 -0.13 -1.24
CA GLY A 107 -11.70 0.01 -2.66
C GLY A 107 -11.09 1.34 -3.05
N MET A 108 -10.39 1.97 -2.12
CA MET A 108 -9.69 3.23 -2.33
C MET A 108 -8.81 3.19 -3.58
N GLN A 109 -8.83 4.29 -4.33
CA GLN A 109 -7.92 4.46 -5.47
C GLN A 109 -7.65 5.95 -5.68
N PHE A 110 -6.54 6.24 -6.36
CA PHE A 110 -6.21 7.61 -6.77
C PHE A 110 -6.84 7.91 -8.12
N GLU A 111 -7.37 9.13 -8.25
CA GLU A 111 -7.82 9.60 -9.55
C GLU A 111 -6.61 9.85 -10.45
N PRO A 112 -6.65 9.42 -11.73
CA PRO A 112 -5.49 9.59 -12.62
C PRO A 112 -5.11 11.02 -12.90
N MET A 113 -6.07 11.93 -12.88
CA MET A 113 -5.89 13.31 -13.30
C MET A 113 -5.81 14.30 -12.14
N VAL A 114 -6.36 13.95 -11.01
CA VAL A 114 -6.46 14.86 -9.87
C VAL A 114 -6.15 14.09 -8.61
N ILE A 115 -5.17 14.57 -7.86
CA ILE A 115 -4.91 14.08 -6.52
C ILE A 115 -5.63 15.01 -5.58
N ASP A 116 -6.78 14.58 -5.09
CA ASP A 116 -7.55 15.37 -4.15
C ASP A 116 -7.57 14.64 -2.81
N PHE A 117 -6.81 15.13 -1.87
CA PHE A 117 -6.74 14.58 -0.52
C PHE A 117 -7.72 15.24 0.44
N THR A 118 -8.62 16.06 -0.05
CA THR A 118 -9.69 16.62 0.76
C THR A 118 -10.82 15.60 0.85
N VAL A 119 -10.68 14.73 1.76
CA VAL A 119 -11.63 13.63 1.95
C VAL A 119 -12.68 14.01 2.98
#